data_5d384df2142c85a4d81334b66dc7c3c7
#
_entry.id   5d384df2142c85a4d81334b66dc7c3c7
#
_cell.length_a   1.000
_cell.length_b   1.000
_cell.length_c   1.000
_cell.angle_alpha   90.00
_cell.angle_beta   90.00
_cell.angle_gamma   90.00
#
_symmetry.space_group_name_H-M   'P 1'
#
loop_
_entity.id
_entity.type
_entity.pdbx_description
1 polymer ?
#
loop_
_entity_poly.entity_id
_entity_poly.type
_entity_poly.pdbx_seq_one_letter_code
_entity_poly.pdbx_strand_id
1 'polypeptide(L)'
;NEHLALFDFLLQQLRQHHIKVIITPIAWWGSGYPAPDPAEPGFAVPYSKNQMNEQPKAIAAQHRYLQQLMAHKNLDGVSYAKDPNIVAFELFNEPKHAKAEPVTDYVNQLIATMRAAGVTKPLFYNISEQGNWPEFADALCASNIDGIAYQWYPTGLLKNSSIHSNVLGSVASYHNPFADIAKCQTKAKMIYEFDAADVAQTVMYPAMARSFRSAGFQWATQFAYDPAVLAASNAEYNTHYLNLLYTPGKAISLLIAGEVFRQTPRQAKLPAYPASNQFAHGSLQVLLNQAEDLALLDSGDKFYHSNSTTTAPKQPKRVAHIAGVGSSPLVQYQGSGAYFLDQISPDLWQLEVYPDVLTLQDPFQNSSLKRQVATLYAPSRTMTIDLASLGQQFYWRKVADGKNAAESSAQ
;
A
#
# COMPACT_ATOMS: atom_id res chain seq x y z
N ASN A 1 23.07 3.40 -17.82
CA ASN A 1 22.82 2.30 -16.90
C ASN A 1 21.40 1.80 -17.10
N GLU A 2 21.24 0.51 -17.41
CA GLU A 2 19.96 -0.12 -17.77
C GLU A 2 18.93 -0.02 -16.62
N HIS A 3 19.37 -0.21 -15.37
CA HIS A 3 18.48 -0.10 -14.21
C HIS A 3 17.86 1.30 -14.07
N LEU A 4 18.65 2.37 -14.29
CA LEU A 4 18.11 3.72 -14.28
C LEU A 4 17.12 3.95 -15.42
N ALA A 5 17.37 3.40 -16.62
CA ALA A 5 16.43 3.51 -17.74
C ALA A 5 15.10 2.81 -17.45
N LEU A 6 15.12 1.63 -16.83
CA LEU A 6 13.92 0.93 -16.41
C LEU A 6 13.18 1.69 -15.31
N PHE A 7 13.92 2.28 -14.36
CA PHE A 7 13.32 3.09 -13.30
C PHE A 7 12.69 4.38 -13.85
N ASP A 8 13.35 5.06 -14.80
CA ASP A 8 12.79 6.21 -15.52
C ASP A 8 11.48 5.86 -16.24
N PHE A 9 11.46 4.70 -16.92
CA PHE A 9 10.24 4.20 -17.56
C PHE A 9 9.13 3.94 -16.54
N LEU A 10 9.44 3.30 -15.41
CA LEU A 10 8.47 3.09 -14.32
C LEU A 10 7.91 4.43 -13.81
N LEU A 11 8.76 5.42 -13.53
CA LEU A 11 8.33 6.75 -13.08
C LEU A 11 7.44 7.45 -14.10
N GLN A 12 7.71 7.27 -15.39
CA GLN A 12 6.87 7.79 -16.47
C GLN A 12 5.48 7.12 -16.46
N GLN A 13 5.43 5.79 -16.36
CA GLN A 13 4.15 5.06 -16.28
C GLN A 13 3.34 5.47 -15.04
N LEU A 14 3.95 5.53 -13.87
CA LEU A 14 3.28 5.97 -12.65
C LEU A 14 2.70 7.39 -12.79
N ARG A 15 3.42 8.29 -13.46
CA ARG A 15 2.93 9.64 -13.74
C ARG A 15 1.73 9.65 -14.68
N GLN A 16 1.76 8.85 -15.75
CA GLN A 16 0.65 8.72 -16.71
C GLN A 16 -0.62 8.22 -16.04
N HIS A 17 -0.47 7.35 -15.03
CA HIS A 17 -1.56 6.81 -14.22
C HIS A 17 -1.87 7.64 -12.96
N HIS A 18 -1.32 8.86 -12.82
CA HIS A 18 -1.52 9.75 -11.68
C HIS A 18 -1.11 9.17 -10.31
N ILE A 19 -0.20 8.20 -10.30
CA ILE A 19 0.34 7.56 -9.10
C ILE A 19 1.54 8.35 -8.61
N LYS A 20 1.44 8.93 -7.41
CA LYS A 20 2.54 9.65 -6.76
C LYS A 20 3.56 8.69 -6.16
N VAL A 21 4.81 9.14 -6.06
CA VAL A 21 5.95 8.31 -5.67
C VAL A 21 6.67 8.90 -4.46
N ILE A 22 7.00 8.03 -3.51
CA ILE A 22 8.05 8.26 -2.51
C ILE A 22 9.21 7.33 -2.88
N ILE A 23 10.41 7.88 -3.01
CA ILE A 23 11.60 7.09 -3.33
C ILE A 23 12.40 6.84 -2.06
N THR A 24 12.79 5.57 -1.86
CA THR A 24 13.78 5.16 -0.87
C THR A 24 15.09 4.82 -1.59
N PRO A 25 16.04 5.76 -1.69
CA PRO A 25 17.20 5.60 -2.55
C PRO A 25 18.20 4.56 -2.06
N ILE A 26 18.25 4.27 -0.76
CA ILE A 26 19.17 3.30 -0.19
C ILE A 26 18.36 2.18 0.47
N ALA A 27 18.42 0.99 -0.12
CA ALA A 27 17.82 -0.22 0.41
C ALA A 27 18.89 -1.33 0.48
N TRP A 28 19.52 -1.47 1.64
CA TRP A 28 20.53 -2.50 1.86
C TRP A 28 20.11 -3.46 2.97
N TRP A 29 19.85 -4.69 2.62
CA TRP A 29 19.40 -5.71 3.55
C TRP A 29 20.52 -6.57 4.13
N GLY A 30 21.67 -6.65 3.48
CA GLY A 30 22.70 -7.61 3.80
C GLY A 30 22.39 -9.02 3.26
N SER A 31 23.27 -9.98 3.52
CA SER A 31 23.03 -11.41 3.23
C SER A 31 22.65 -11.73 1.77
N GLY A 32 23.17 -10.94 0.79
CA GLY A 32 22.96 -11.18 -0.64
C GLY A 32 21.66 -10.63 -1.20
N TYR A 33 20.95 -9.79 -0.46
CA TYR A 33 19.79 -9.07 -1.02
C TYR A 33 19.94 -7.53 -0.85
N PRO A 34 19.76 -6.73 -1.91
CA PRO A 34 19.64 -7.20 -3.30
C PRO A 34 20.90 -7.98 -3.72
N ALA A 35 20.72 -8.94 -4.64
CA ALA A 35 21.83 -9.72 -5.15
C ALA A 35 22.89 -8.79 -5.75
N PRO A 36 24.18 -8.88 -5.36
CA PRO A 36 25.21 -8.01 -5.91
C PRO A 36 25.41 -8.31 -7.39
N ASP A 37 25.45 -7.26 -8.21
CA ASP A 37 25.92 -7.33 -9.58
C ASP A 37 27.45 -7.40 -9.57
N PRO A 38 28.09 -8.47 -10.12
CA PRO A 38 29.53 -8.57 -10.19
C PRO A 38 30.20 -7.43 -10.95
N ALA A 39 29.52 -6.83 -11.93
CA ALA A 39 30.01 -5.72 -12.73
C ALA A 39 29.87 -4.37 -12.01
N GLU A 40 28.81 -4.21 -11.22
CA GLU A 40 28.50 -2.99 -10.47
C GLU A 40 28.10 -3.35 -9.03
N PRO A 41 29.04 -3.73 -8.16
CA PRO A 41 28.74 -4.39 -6.88
C PRO A 41 28.03 -3.49 -5.85
N GLY A 42 28.02 -2.17 -6.03
CA GLY A 42 27.32 -1.24 -5.12
C GLY A 42 27.80 -1.38 -3.66
N PHE A 43 26.92 -1.03 -2.71
CA PHE A 43 27.23 -1.09 -1.28
C PHE A 43 27.26 -2.52 -0.71
N ALA A 44 26.55 -3.46 -1.34
CA ALA A 44 26.36 -4.80 -0.82
C ALA A 44 27.64 -5.63 -0.72
N VAL A 45 28.64 -5.33 -1.55
CA VAL A 45 29.92 -6.05 -1.55
C VAL A 45 30.89 -5.55 -0.48
N PRO A 46 31.20 -4.23 -0.40
CA PRO A 46 32.20 -3.74 0.53
C PRO A 46 31.70 -3.55 1.97
N TYR A 47 30.38 -3.48 2.20
CA TYR A 47 29.85 -3.09 3.52
C TYR A 47 28.72 -4.00 3.96
N SER A 48 28.74 -4.42 5.24
CA SER A 48 27.57 -4.98 5.91
C SER A 48 26.54 -3.90 6.23
N LYS A 49 25.30 -4.28 6.55
CA LYS A 49 24.22 -3.35 6.92
C LYS A 49 24.62 -2.41 8.06
N ASN A 50 25.28 -2.92 9.10
CA ASN A 50 25.75 -2.10 10.24
C ASN A 50 26.85 -1.12 9.82
N GLN A 51 27.72 -1.52 8.88
CA GLN A 51 28.83 -0.67 8.44
C GLN A 51 28.38 0.52 7.58
N MET A 52 27.19 0.45 7.01
CA MET A 52 26.67 1.50 6.12
C MET A 52 26.59 2.86 6.80
N ASN A 53 26.19 2.92 8.05
CA ASN A 53 26.01 4.17 8.80
C ASN A 53 27.08 4.44 9.86
N GLU A 54 28.12 3.61 9.91
CA GLU A 54 29.23 3.74 10.87
C GLU A 54 30.55 4.03 10.19
N GLN A 55 30.83 3.43 9.04
CA GLN A 55 32.12 3.58 8.39
C GLN A 55 32.21 4.87 7.55
N PRO A 56 33.21 5.72 7.76
CA PRO A 56 33.37 6.99 7.02
C PRO A 56 33.38 6.79 5.50
N LYS A 57 33.98 5.73 5.00
CA LYS A 57 34.04 5.42 3.56
C LYS A 57 32.66 5.07 3.01
N ALA A 58 31.85 4.31 3.77
CA ALA A 58 30.48 3.97 3.39
C ALA A 58 29.59 5.23 3.38
N ILE A 59 29.71 6.07 4.40
CA ILE A 59 28.97 7.35 4.49
C ILE A 59 29.36 8.27 3.32
N ALA A 60 30.64 8.41 3.03
CA ALA A 60 31.10 9.22 1.89
C ALA A 60 30.60 8.66 0.53
N ALA A 61 30.51 7.34 0.40
CA ALA A 61 29.95 6.72 -0.80
C ALA A 61 28.44 6.98 -0.94
N GLN A 62 27.68 6.95 0.15
CA GLN A 62 26.27 7.31 0.17
C GLN A 62 26.04 8.76 -0.25
N HIS A 63 26.85 9.70 0.25
CA HIS A 63 26.75 11.09 -0.18
C HIS A 63 26.94 11.27 -1.69
N ARG A 64 27.97 10.63 -2.27
CA ARG A 64 28.20 10.67 -3.72
C ARG A 64 27.03 10.05 -4.50
N TYR A 65 26.55 8.89 -4.04
CA TYR A 65 25.42 8.21 -4.67
C TYR A 65 24.16 9.07 -4.66
N LEU A 66 23.80 9.64 -3.50
CA LEU A 66 22.62 10.51 -3.39
C LEU A 66 22.72 11.74 -4.28
N GLN A 67 23.90 12.38 -4.35
CA GLN A 67 24.12 13.52 -5.25
C GLN A 67 23.91 13.15 -6.72
N GLN A 68 24.49 12.02 -7.14
CA GLN A 68 24.35 11.53 -8.52
C GLN A 68 22.91 11.15 -8.85
N LEU A 69 22.24 10.43 -7.94
CA LEU A 69 20.85 10.01 -8.14
C LEU A 69 19.92 11.21 -8.22
N MET A 70 20.07 12.20 -7.34
CA MET A 70 19.22 13.40 -7.36
C MET A 70 19.45 14.27 -8.60
N ALA A 71 20.66 14.27 -9.16
CA ALA A 71 21.00 14.97 -10.40
C ALA A 71 20.58 14.21 -11.66
N HIS A 72 20.29 12.90 -11.57
CA HIS A 72 19.85 12.09 -12.70
C HIS A 72 18.55 12.67 -13.28
N LYS A 73 18.49 12.75 -14.60
CA LYS A 73 17.34 13.27 -15.34
C LYS A 73 16.50 12.09 -15.87
N ASN A 74 15.22 12.11 -15.54
CA ASN A 74 14.25 11.18 -16.08
C ASN A 74 14.02 11.36 -17.62
N LEU A 75 13.13 10.57 -18.20
CA LEU A 75 12.84 10.61 -19.65
C LEU A 75 12.32 11.98 -20.14
N ASP A 76 11.78 12.82 -19.27
CA ASP A 76 11.35 14.18 -19.61
C ASP A 76 12.44 15.24 -19.38
N GLY A 77 13.65 14.83 -19.05
CA GLY A 77 14.80 15.72 -18.79
C GLY A 77 14.73 16.43 -17.42
N VAL A 78 13.82 16.04 -16.53
CA VAL A 78 13.65 16.60 -15.18
C VAL A 78 14.47 15.78 -14.18
N SER A 79 15.26 16.44 -13.34
CA SER A 79 16.02 15.72 -12.30
C SER A 79 15.10 15.12 -11.23
N TYR A 80 15.50 13.99 -10.64
CA TYR A 80 14.70 13.36 -9.56
C TYR A 80 14.47 14.30 -8.40
N ALA A 81 15.43 15.15 -8.05
CA ALA A 81 15.26 16.19 -7.05
C ALA A 81 14.05 17.10 -7.32
N LYS A 82 13.71 17.34 -8.60
CA LYS A 82 12.68 18.29 -9.04
C LYS A 82 11.44 17.64 -9.65
N ASP A 83 11.42 16.33 -9.88
CA ASP A 83 10.30 15.65 -10.51
C ASP A 83 9.00 15.82 -9.68
N PRO A 84 7.94 16.47 -10.21
CA PRO A 84 6.73 16.76 -9.45
C PRO A 84 5.90 15.53 -9.10
N ASN A 85 6.19 14.37 -9.70
CA ASN A 85 5.54 13.12 -9.38
C ASN A 85 6.14 12.46 -8.12
N ILE A 86 7.40 12.75 -7.82
CA ILE A 86 8.06 12.35 -6.58
C ILE A 86 7.64 13.33 -5.49
N VAL A 87 6.90 12.87 -4.47
CA VAL A 87 6.33 13.75 -3.44
C VAL A 87 7.17 13.82 -2.17
N ALA A 88 8.01 12.82 -1.93
CA ALA A 88 8.93 12.77 -0.78
C ALA A 88 10.06 11.77 -1.06
N PHE A 89 11.06 11.76 -0.19
CA PHE A 89 12.09 10.73 -0.12
C PHE A 89 12.16 10.14 1.28
N GLU A 90 12.31 8.83 1.38
CA GLU A 90 12.74 8.15 2.59
C GLU A 90 14.20 7.79 2.41
N LEU A 91 15.11 8.36 3.21
CA LEU A 91 16.54 8.38 2.90
C LEU A 91 17.20 7.00 2.88
N PHE A 92 16.72 6.08 3.73
CA PHE A 92 17.29 4.75 3.88
C PHE A 92 16.20 3.76 4.34
N ASN A 93 16.10 2.59 3.69
CA ASN A 93 15.23 1.52 4.14
C ASN A 93 15.88 0.73 5.28
N GLU A 94 15.25 0.76 6.45
CA GLU A 94 15.61 -0.02 7.63
C GLU A 94 17.10 0.01 7.99
N PRO A 95 17.72 1.19 8.15
CA PRO A 95 19.10 1.28 8.63
C PRO A 95 19.22 0.67 10.02
N LYS A 96 20.36 0.06 10.32
CA LYS A 96 20.64 -0.48 11.64
C LYS A 96 21.76 0.31 12.28
N HIS A 97 21.45 1.01 13.36
CA HIS A 97 22.42 1.79 14.13
C HIS A 97 22.87 0.99 15.37
N ALA A 98 24.17 0.96 15.65
CA ALA A 98 24.68 0.30 16.84
C ALA A 98 24.40 1.09 18.12
N LYS A 99 24.34 2.43 18.00
CA LYS A 99 24.12 3.36 19.12
C LYS A 99 23.22 4.52 18.68
N ALA A 100 22.53 5.12 19.63
CA ALA A 100 21.65 6.26 19.37
C ALA A 100 22.39 7.58 19.16
N GLU A 101 23.56 7.79 19.82
CA GLU A 101 24.27 9.06 19.82
C GLU A 101 24.64 9.57 18.41
N PRO A 102 25.12 8.76 17.46
CA PRO A 102 25.48 9.25 16.13
C PRO A 102 24.29 9.46 15.19
N VAL A 103 23.08 9.01 15.55
CA VAL A 103 21.91 9.04 14.65
C VAL A 103 21.59 10.46 14.18
N THR A 104 21.53 11.41 15.11
CA THR A 104 21.20 12.81 14.79
C THR A 104 22.17 13.40 13.74
N ASP A 105 23.46 13.25 13.96
CA ASP A 105 24.48 13.82 13.07
C ASP A 105 24.53 13.12 11.72
N TYR A 106 24.42 11.79 11.71
CA TYR A 106 24.38 11.01 10.49
C TYR A 106 23.18 11.41 9.61
N VAL A 107 21.98 11.48 10.20
CA VAL A 107 20.77 11.88 9.47
C VAL A 107 20.88 13.31 8.96
N ASN A 108 21.42 14.24 9.77
CA ASN A 108 21.65 15.63 9.35
C ASN A 108 22.61 15.73 8.16
N GLN A 109 23.65 14.90 8.10
CA GLN A 109 24.57 14.86 6.95
C GLN A 109 23.86 14.38 5.66
N LEU A 110 23.01 13.35 5.74
CA LEU A 110 22.20 12.91 4.59
C LEU A 110 21.24 14.01 4.13
N ILE A 111 20.55 14.67 5.07
CA ILE A 111 19.66 15.80 4.77
C ILE A 111 20.44 16.92 4.05
N ALA A 112 21.59 17.32 4.56
CA ALA A 112 22.41 18.36 3.96
C ALA A 112 22.81 17.99 2.51
N THR A 113 23.14 16.73 2.27
CA THR A 113 23.46 16.22 0.93
C THR A 113 22.27 16.31 -0.02
N MET A 114 21.09 15.89 0.42
CA MET A 114 19.87 15.97 -0.39
C MET A 114 19.48 17.41 -0.69
N ARG A 115 19.58 18.31 0.31
CA ARG A 115 19.28 19.74 0.13
C ARG A 115 20.28 20.41 -0.82
N ALA A 116 21.58 20.10 -0.70
CA ALA A 116 22.62 20.58 -1.61
C ALA A 116 22.40 20.09 -3.06
N ALA A 117 21.82 18.90 -3.24
CA ALA A 117 21.43 18.37 -4.54
C ALA A 117 20.12 18.98 -5.09
N GLY A 118 19.52 19.97 -4.40
CA GLY A 118 18.35 20.72 -4.84
C GLY A 118 17.00 20.10 -4.46
N VAL A 119 16.96 19.12 -3.56
CA VAL A 119 15.72 18.55 -3.05
C VAL A 119 15.05 19.51 -2.09
N THR A 120 13.81 19.92 -2.40
CA THR A 120 12.97 20.77 -1.53
C THR A 120 11.81 20.00 -0.90
N LYS A 121 11.61 18.75 -1.32
CA LYS A 121 10.52 17.86 -0.88
C LYS A 121 10.76 17.35 0.53
N PRO A 122 9.71 16.89 1.24
CA PRO A 122 9.86 16.26 2.54
C PRO A 122 10.82 15.07 2.50
N LEU A 123 11.66 14.99 3.52
CA LEU A 123 12.60 13.90 3.75
C LEU A 123 12.14 13.12 4.97
N PHE A 124 12.02 11.81 4.81
CA PHE A 124 11.68 10.86 5.86
C PHE A 124 12.89 9.99 6.20
N TYR A 125 12.92 9.51 7.42
CA TYR A 125 13.87 8.51 7.86
C TYR A 125 13.20 7.52 8.80
N ASN A 126 13.52 6.24 8.66
CA ASN A 126 13.14 5.20 9.59
C ASN A 126 14.38 4.63 10.29
N ILE A 127 14.19 3.98 11.41
CA ILE A 127 15.23 3.28 12.16
C ILE A 127 14.77 1.84 12.46
N SER A 128 13.97 1.27 11.55
CA SER A 128 13.40 -0.06 11.66
C SER A 128 12.74 -0.28 13.05
N GLU A 129 12.92 -1.46 13.63
CA GLU A 129 12.37 -1.79 14.94
C GLU A 129 12.98 -0.98 16.10
N GLN A 130 14.13 -0.34 15.88
CA GLN A 130 14.75 0.54 16.86
C GLN A 130 13.89 1.77 17.20
N GLY A 131 12.89 2.08 16.39
CA GLY A 131 11.86 3.08 16.69
C GLY A 131 11.08 2.80 17.99
N ASN A 132 11.03 1.54 18.44
CA ASN A 132 10.45 1.18 19.73
C ASN A 132 11.34 1.53 20.92
N TRP A 133 12.60 1.91 20.71
CA TRP A 133 13.53 2.28 21.75
C TRP A 133 13.60 3.80 21.87
N PRO A 134 13.18 4.37 23.01
CA PRO A 134 13.02 5.82 23.18
C PRO A 134 14.26 6.64 22.84
N GLU A 135 15.47 6.13 23.15
CA GLU A 135 16.72 6.80 22.89
C GLU A 135 17.01 6.98 21.38
N PHE A 136 16.67 5.98 20.56
CA PHE A 136 16.82 6.08 19.09
C PHE A 136 15.77 7.00 18.49
N ALA A 137 14.53 6.90 18.94
CA ALA A 137 13.45 7.77 18.49
C ALA A 137 13.73 9.25 18.87
N ASP A 138 14.23 9.52 20.09
CA ASP A 138 14.61 10.86 20.52
C ASP A 138 15.77 11.41 19.66
N ALA A 139 16.81 10.62 19.42
CA ALA A 139 17.96 11.00 18.58
C ALA A 139 17.54 11.28 17.13
N LEU A 140 16.65 10.46 16.54
CA LEU A 140 16.11 10.71 15.21
C LEU A 140 15.30 12.01 15.17
N CYS A 141 14.41 12.21 16.12
CA CYS A 141 13.56 13.40 16.18
C CYS A 141 14.33 14.69 16.51
N ALA A 142 15.52 14.57 17.12
CA ALA A 142 16.44 15.70 17.32
C ALA A 142 17.10 16.18 16.02
N SER A 143 17.11 15.37 14.98
CA SER A 143 17.63 15.75 13.66
C SER A 143 16.72 16.75 12.94
N ASN A 144 17.22 17.34 11.84
CA ASN A 144 16.47 18.24 10.98
C ASN A 144 15.54 17.53 9.99
N ILE A 145 15.24 16.24 10.21
CA ILE A 145 14.35 15.46 9.34
C ILE A 145 12.92 16.04 9.35
N ASP A 146 12.25 16.07 8.20
CA ASP A 146 10.88 16.57 8.10
C ASP A 146 9.87 15.55 8.66
N GLY A 147 10.13 14.27 8.47
CA GLY A 147 9.25 13.20 8.89
C GLY A 147 9.98 11.95 9.37
N ILE A 148 9.27 11.18 10.16
CA ILE A 148 9.71 9.91 10.73
C ILE A 148 8.82 8.79 10.23
N ALA A 149 9.41 7.61 10.01
CA ALA A 149 8.69 6.47 9.48
C ALA A 149 8.83 5.25 10.40
N TYR A 150 7.80 4.41 10.41
CA TYR A 150 7.77 3.16 11.15
C TYR A 150 7.01 2.09 10.37
N GLN A 151 7.28 0.83 10.65
CA GLN A 151 6.59 -0.32 10.06
C GLN A 151 5.58 -0.93 11.03
N TRP A 152 4.60 -1.69 10.51
CA TRP A 152 3.70 -2.45 11.37
C TRP A 152 3.15 -3.71 10.73
N TYR A 153 3.42 -4.82 11.38
CA TYR A 153 2.89 -6.14 11.07
C TYR A 153 2.18 -6.71 12.29
N PRO A 154 0.88 -6.43 12.48
CA PRO A 154 0.16 -6.74 13.72
C PRO A 154 0.02 -8.25 13.98
N THR A 155 0.12 -9.07 12.95
CA THR A 155 0.07 -10.54 13.04
C THR A 155 1.45 -11.19 12.97
N GLY A 156 2.52 -10.40 13.01
CA GLY A 156 3.90 -10.83 12.78
C GLY A 156 4.32 -10.68 11.33
N LEU A 157 5.62 -10.70 11.09
CA LEU A 157 6.21 -10.52 9.76
C LEU A 157 6.41 -11.85 9.03
N LEU A 158 6.60 -12.94 9.77
CA LEU A 158 6.95 -14.23 9.20
C LEU A 158 5.74 -15.16 9.12
N LYS A 159 5.84 -16.13 8.21
CA LYS A 159 4.89 -17.23 8.10
C LYS A 159 4.69 -17.94 9.44
N ASN A 160 3.47 -18.40 9.68
CA ASN A 160 3.03 -19.02 10.93
C ASN A 160 3.17 -18.07 12.14
N SER A 161 2.76 -16.81 11.97
CA SER A 161 2.65 -15.88 13.08
C SER A 161 1.81 -16.46 14.23
N SER A 162 2.00 -15.94 15.43
CA SER A 162 1.32 -16.44 16.65
C SER A 162 -0.19 -16.16 16.67
N ILE A 163 -0.71 -15.36 15.75
CA ILE A 163 -2.12 -14.93 15.73
C ILE A 163 -2.88 -15.66 14.64
N HIS A 164 -3.66 -16.66 15.03
CA HIS A 164 -4.40 -17.52 14.10
C HIS A 164 -5.93 -17.41 14.19
N SER A 165 -6.49 -16.57 15.08
CA SER A 165 -7.92 -16.50 15.31
C SER A 165 -8.48 -15.10 15.20
N ASN A 166 -8.78 -14.40 16.28
CA ASN A 166 -9.36 -13.06 16.23
C ASN A 166 -8.31 -11.99 15.88
N VAL A 167 -8.11 -11.75 14.59
CA VAL A 167 -7.12 -10.79 14.09
C VAL A 167 -7.52 -9.32 14.33
N LEU A 168 -8.81 -9.01 14.46
CA LEU A 168 -9.27 -7.64 14.71
C LEU A 168 -8.81 -7.10 16.06
N GLY A 169 -8.70 -7.96 17.07
CA GLY A 169 -8.16 -7.56 18.38
C GLY A 169 -6.73 -7.05 18.31
N SER A 170 -5.90 -7.62 17.43
CA SER A 170 -4.49 -7.23 17.27
C SER A 170 -4.31 -5.87 16.59
N VAL A 171 -5.33 -5.39 15.86
CA VAL A 171 -5.29 -4.10 15.15
C VAL A 171 -6.18 -3.02 15.77
N ALA A 172 -6.79 -3.29 16.93
CA ALA A 172 -7.71 -2.36 17.62
C ALA A 172 -7.05 -1.01 17.91
N SER A 173 -5.79 -1.03 18.34
CA SER A 173 -5.03 0.17 18.64
C SER A 173 -3.57 -0.01 18.21
N TYR A 174 -3.13 0.78 17.27
CA TYR A 174 -1.72 0.88 16.94
C TYR A 174 -1.03 1.82 17.94
N HIS A 175 0.00 1.31 18.60
CA HIS A 175 0.84 2.15 19.45
C HIS A 175 1.85 2.92 18.59
N ASN A 176 1.72 4.24 18.57
CA ASN A 176 2.70 5.12 17.94
C ASN A 176 3.97 5.20 18.80
N PRO A 177 5.12 4.65 18.39
CA PRO A 177 6.33 4.63 19.21
C PRO A 177 6.91 6.03 19.47
N PHE A 178 6.45 7.03 18.73
CA PHE A 178 6.90 8.42 18.84
C PHE A 178 5.95 9.30 19.69
N ALA A 179 4.87 8.72 20.22
CA ALA A 179 3.79 9.50 20.86
C ALA A 179 4.26 10.30 22.06
N ASP A 180 5.11 9.71 22.91
CA ASP A 180 5.53 10.28 24.18
C ASP A 180 6.86 11.07 24.07
N ILE A 181 7.41 11.22 22.87
CA ILE A 181 8.68 11.93 22.64
C ILE A 181 8.39 13.34 22.14
N ALA A 182 8.66 14.34 22.96
CA ALA A 182 8.35 15.74 22.69
C ALA A 182 8.90 16.25 21.33
N LYS A 183 10.16 15.90 21.01
CA LYS A 183 10.80 16.29 19.74
C LYS A 183 10.11 15.69 18.50
N CYS A 184 9.38 14.57 18.67
CA CYS A 184 8.68 13.90 17.57
C CYS A 184 7.31 14.53 17.28
N GLN A 185 6.76 15.37 18.15
CA GLN A 185 5.38 15.87 17.99
C GLN A 185 5.19 16.73 16.74
N THR A 186 6.19 17.48 16.35
CA THR A 186 6.16 18.36 15.18
C THR A 186 6.54 17.67 13.87
N LYS A 187 7.06 16.42 13.93
CA LYS A 187 7.47 15.69 12.75
C LYS A 187 6.25 15.08 12.02
N ALA A 188 6.29 15.07 10.70
CA ALA A 188 5.39 14.25 9.92
C ALA A 188 5.60 12.77 10.26
N LYS A 189 4.54 11.95 10.15
CA LYS A 189 4.59 10.54 10.53
C LYS A 189 4.07 9.66 9.40
N MET A 190 4.85 8.64 9.03
CA MET A 190 4.53 7.69 7.97
C MET A 190 4.67 6.25 8.49
N ILE A 191 3.72 5.40 8.14
CA ILE A 191 3.94 3.96 8.12
C ILE A 191 4.53 3.64 6.74
N TYR A 192 5.84 3.41 6.66
CA TYR A 192 6.51 3.19 5.37
C TYR A 192 6.21 1.81 4.80
N GLU A 193 5.91 0.84 5.66
CA GLU A 193 5.40 -0.46 5.25
C GLU A 193 4.48 -1.09 6.30
N PHE A 194 3.42 -1.70 5.85
CA PHE A 194 2.52 -2.49 6.67
C PHE A 194 1.89 -3.61 5.84
N ASP A 195 1.58 -4.70 6.50
CA ASP A 195 0.72 -5.74 5.95
C ASP A 195 0.07 -6.57 7.05
N ALA A 196 -0.96 -7.30 6.67
CA ALA A 196 -1.50 -8.43 7.41
C ALA A 196 -0.77 -9.70 6.95
N ALA A 197 0.55 -9.79 7.22
CA ALA A 197 1.39 -10.87 6.74
C ALA A 197 0.81 -12.25 7.10
N ASP A 198 0.87 -13.20 6.18
CA ASP A 198 0.35 -14.56 6.34
C ASP A 198 -1.17 -14.65 6.64
N VAL A 199 -1.93 -13.56 6.40
CA VAL A 199 -3.38 -13.51 6.63
C VAL A 199 -4.12 -13.20 5.33
N ALA A 200 -4.97 -14.13 4.90
CA ALA A 200 -5.78 -13.95 3.70
C ALA A 200 -7.03 -13.07 3.94
N GLN A 201 -7.44 -12.90 5.19
CA GLN A 201 -8.69 -12.22 5.54
C GLN A 201 -8.70 -10.74 5.15
N THR A 202 -9.86 -10.31 4.63
CA THR A 202 -10.03 -8.98 4.06
C THR A 202 -10.31 -7.88 5.09
N VAL A 203 -10.63 -8.21 6.33
CA VAL A 203 -10.95 -7.24 7.39
C VAL A 203 -9.76 -6.43 7.89
N MET A 204 -8.52 -6.91 7.65
CA MET A 204 -7.32 -6.36 8.26
C MET A 204 -6.97 -4.95 7.78
N TYR A 205 -6.95 -4.71 6.48
CA TYR A 205 -6.48 -3.42 5.95
C TYR A 205 -7.31 -2.21 6.41
N PRO A 206 -8.66 -2.23 6.38
CA PRO A 206 -9.44 -1.13 6.92
C PRO A 206 -9.28 -0.95 8.43
N ALA A 207 -9.10 -2.06 9.18
CA ALA A 207 -8.83 -2.01 10.61
C ALA A 207 -7.47 -1.35 10.90
N MET A 208 -6.43 -1.68 10.12
CA MET A 208 -5.11 -1.07 10.22
C MET A 208 -5.16 0.43 9.87
N ALA A 209 -5.81 0.79 8.75
CA ALA A 209 -5.98 2.19 8.34
C ALA A 209 -6.64 3.04 9.44
N ARG A 210 -7.69 2.50 10.06
CA ARG A 210 -8.33 3.11 11.23
C ARG A 210 -7.36 3.32 12.39
N SER A 211 -6.59 2.31 12.75
CA SER A 211 -5.62 2.37 13.85
C SER A 211 -4.52 3.40 13.57
N PHE A 212 -3.99 3.46 12.35
CA PHE A 212 -3.01 4.47 11.95
C PHE A 212 -3.56 5.89 12.06
N ARG A 213 -4.80 6.13 11.59
CA ARG A 213 -5.41 7.46 11.70
C ARG A 213 -5.66 7.85 13.15
N SER A 214 -6.11 6.92 13.99
CA SER A 214 -6.28 7.13 15.43
C SER A 214 -4.94 7.44 16.12
N ALA A 215 -3.84 6.81 15.70
CA ALA A 215 -2.49 7.09 16.18
C ALA A 215 -1.86 8.38 15.59
N GLY A 216 -2.51 9.05 14.65
CA GLY A 216 -2.08 10.34 14.11
C GLY A 216 -1.17 10.30 12.89
N PHE A 217 -1.04 9.16 12.20
CA PHE A 217 -0.23 9.03 11.00
C PHE A 217 -0.87 9.73 9.78
N GLN A 218 -0.03 10.33 8.93
CA GLN A 218 -0.43 11.07 7.73
C GLN A 218 -0.36 10.23 6.45
N TRP A 219 0.51 9.21 6.43
CA TRP A 219 0.78 8.37 5.29
C TRP A 219 0.94 6.91 5.72
N ALA A 220 0.49 5.97 4.89
CA ALA A 220 0.75 4.55 5.09
C ALA A 220 0.90 3.86 3.74
N THR A 221 1.91 3.00 3.61
CA THR A 221 2.24 2.25 2.40
C THR A 221 2.13 0.76 2.69
N GLN A 222 1.28 0.06 1.94
CA GLN A 222 1.15 -1.39 2.07
C GLN A 222 2.37 -2.10 1.44
N PHE A 223 2.88 -3.12 2.11
CA PHE A 223 3.97 -3.97 1.64
C PHE A 223 3.50 -5.42 1.50
N ALA A 224 3.50 -6.03 0.29
CA ALA A 224 3.75 -5.39 -0.99
C ALA A 224 2.67 -5.83 -1.98
N TYR A 225 2.45 -5.03 -3.04
CA TYR A 225 1.56 -5.42 -4.13
C TYR A 225 2.34 -6.29 -5.12
N ASP A 226 1.89 -7.52 -5.33
CA ASP A 226 2.57 -8.47 -6.20
C ASP A 226 2.46 -8.07 -7.68
N PRO A 227 3.56 -8.03 -8.43
CA PRO A 227 3.49 -7.91 -9.89
C PRO A 227 2.69 -9.07 -10.49
N ALA A 228 1.80 -8.77 -11.45
CA ALA A 228 0.90 -9.78 -12.04
C ALA A 228 1.63 -11.02 -12.58
N VAL A 229 2.85 -10.84 -13.10
CA VAL A 229 3.68 -11.93 -13.64
C VAL A 229 4.16 -12.92 -12.55
N LEU A 230 4.29 -12.48 -11.30
CA LEU A 230 4.74 -13.30 -10.17
C LEU A 230 3.58 -13.74 -9.28
N ALA A 231 2.45 -13.02 -9.33
CA ALA A 231 1.34 -13.20 -8.41
C ALA A 231 0.70 -14.60 -8.47
N ALA A 232 0.67 -15.23 -9.65
CA ALA A 232 0.20 -16.61 -9.79
C ALA A 232 0.96 -17.61 -8.93
N SER A 233 2.22 -17.31 -8.56
CA SER A 233 3.12 -18.15 -7.78
C SER A 233 3.38 -17.60 -6.37
N ASN A 234 2.93 -16.38 -6.09
CA ASN A 234 3.32 -15.61 -4.91
C ASN A 234 4.84 -15.70 -4.64
N ALA A 235 5.64 -15.41 -5.66
CA ALA A 235 7.07 -15.67 -5.65
C ALA A 235 7.93 -14.45 -5.32
N GLU A 236 7.32 -13.27 -5.14
CA GLU A 236 8.09 -12.10 -4.72
C GLU A 236 8.42 -12.17 -3.23
N TYR A 237 7.42 -12.25 -2.38
CA TYR A 237 7.62 -12.40 -0.94
C TYR A 237 6.48 -13.20 -0.31
N ASN A 238 6.71 -14.46 -0.05
CA ASN A 238 5.70 -15.47 0.25
C ASN A 238 4.89 -15.25 1.55
N THR A 239 5.22 -14.29 2.39
CA THR A 239 4.41 -13.91 3.56
C THR A 239 3.46 -12.75 3.28
N HIS A 240 3.64 -12.09 2.14
CA HIS A 240 2.80 -10.99 1.67
C HIS A 240 2.16 -11.41 0.35
N TYR A 241 0.85 -11.27 0.23
CA TYR A 241 0.15 -11.66 -0.98
C TYR A 241 -1.03 -10.73 -1.24
N LEU A 242 -0.83 -9.79 -2.14
CA LEU A 242 -1.85 -8.84 -2.57
C LEU A 242 -1.73 -8.57 -4.07
N ASN A 243 -2.78 -8.89 -4.81
CA ASN A 243 -2.90 -8.57 -6.22
C ASN A 243 -4.39 -8.53 -6.62
N LEU A 244 -4.80 -7.57 -7.46
CA LEU A 244 -6.20 -7.43 -7.87
C LEU A 244 -6.75 -8.69 -8.57
N LEU A 245 -5.92 -9.34 -9.38
CA LEU A 245 -6.34 -10.54 -10.14
C LEU A 245 -6.40 -11.78 -9.25
N TYR A 246 -5.45 -11.95 -8.33
CA TYR A 246 -5.25 -13.22 -7.60
C TYR A 246 -5.74 -13.19 -6.16
N THR A 247 -5.93 -11.99 -5.57
CA THR A 247 -6.53 -11.80 -4.25
C THR A 247 -7.55 -10.66 -4.27
N PRO A 248 -8.60 -10.76 -5.11
CA PRO A 248 -9.51 -9.64 -5.36
C PRO A 248 -10.17 -9.08 -4.10
N GLY A 249 -10.58 -9.93 -3.15
CA GLY A 249 -11.14 -9.48 -1.88
C GLY A 249 -10.16 -8.63 -1.05
N LYS A 250 -8.88 -9.03 -0.97
CA LYS A 250 -7.83 -8.22 -0.32
C LYS A 250 -7.61 -6.89 -1.04
N ALA A 251 -7.64 -6.88 -2.38
CA ALA A 251 -7.48 -5.66 -3.17
C ALA A 251 -8.65 -4.67 -2.93
N ILE A 252 -9.89 -5.16 -2.92
CA ILE A 252 -11.06 -4.33 -2.53
C ILE A 252 -10.94 -3.86 -1.08
N SER A 253 -10.47 -4.70 -0.18
CA SER A 253 -10.21 -4.32 1.22
C SER A 253 -9.17 -3.19 1.33
N LEU A 254 -8.10 -3.22 0.53
CA LEU A 254 -7.12 -2.13 0.49
C LEU A 254 -7.74 -0.84 -0.08
N LEU A 255 -8.62 -0.93 -1.08
CA LEU A 255 -9.38 0.21 -1.58
C LEU A 255 -10.25 0.83 -0.46
N ILE A 256 -10.95 0.00 0.32
CA ILE A 256 -11.71 0.42 1.50
C ILE A 256 -10.79 1.09 2.53
N ALA A 257 -9.62 0.50 2.79
CA ALA A 257 -8.62 1.08 3.70
C ALA A 257 -8.17 2.48 3.25
N GLY A 258 -8.01 2.70 1.95
CA GLY A 258 -7.73 4.01 1.38
C GLY A 258 -8.81 5.04 1.69
N GLU A 259 -10.10 4.67 1.58
CA GLU A 259 -11.22 5.54 1.96
C GLU A 259 -11.25 5.82 3.46
N VAL A 260 -11.06 4.79 4.28
CA VAL A 260 -10.95 4.93 5.74
C VAL A 260 -9.83 5.90 6.10
N PHE A 261 -8.67 5.75 5.47
CA PHE A 261 -7.52 6.61 5.75
C PHE A 261 -7.76 8.07 5.37
N ARG A 262 -8.39 8.32 4.21
CA ARG A 262 -8.70 9.68 3.73
C ARG A 262 -9.79 10.38 4.54
N GLN A 263 -10.86 9.66 4.91
CA GLN A 263 -12.06 10.24 5.52
C GLN A 263 -12.02 10.26 7.05
N THR A 264 -11.12 9.49 7.69
CA THR A 264 -10.97 9.51 9.14
C THR A 264 -9.97 10.59 9.54
N PRO A 265 -10.33 11.55 10.40
CA PRO A 265 -9.39 12.54 10.90
C PRO A 265 -8.22 11.89 11.66
N ARG A 266 -7.07 12.55 11.62
CA ARG A 266 -5.96 12.13 12.48
C ARG A 266 -6.35 12.27 13.96
N GLN A 267 -5.90 11.30 14.76
CA GLN A 267 -6.20 11.24 16.20
C GLN A 267 -7.71 11.08 16.51
N ALA A 268 -8.49 10.56 15.56
CA ALA A 268 -9.90 10.24 15.78
C ALA A 268 -10.04 9.22 16.91
N LYS A 269 -10.95 9.52 17.85
CA LYS A 269 -11.32 8.58 18.92
C LYS A 269 -12.42 7.67 18.42
N LEU A 270 -12.08 6.42 18.17
CA LEU A 270 -13.00 5.40 17.67
C LEU A 270 -13.11 4.25 18.69
N PRO A 271 -14.26 3.55 18.77
CA PRO A 271 -14.44 2.41 19.67
C PRO A 271 -13.45 1.28 19.37
N ALA A 272 -12.91 0.61 20.40
CA ALA A 272 -11.97 -0.49 20.23
C ALA A 272 -12.66 -1.79 19.77
N TYR A 273 -11.93 -2.68 19.08
CA TYR A 273 -12.36 -4.05 18.83
C TYR A 273 -12.17 -4.93 20.09
N PRO A 274 -12.96 -5.99 20.27
CA PRO A 274 -14.13 -6.39 19.48
C PRO A 274 -15.42 -5.67 19.87
N ALA A 275 -15.38 -4.66 20.74
CA ALA A 275 -16.57 -3.94 21.19
C ALA A 275 -17.37 -3.32 20.03
N SER A 276 -16.68 -3.00 18.91
CA SER A 276 -17.35 -2.57 17.68
C SER A 276 -16.56 -3.06 16.44
N ASN A 277 -17.21 -3.91 15.65
CA ASN A 277 -16.78 -4.25 14.29
C ASN A 277 -17.33 -3.26 13.26
N GLN A 278 -18.00 -2.20 13.70
CA GLN A 278 -18.50 -1.11 12.88
C GLN A 278 -17.94 0.21 13.42
N PHE A 279 -17.61 1.11 12.50
CA PHE A 279 -17.25 2.47 12.85
C PHE A 279 -17.70 3.46 11.77
N ALA A 280 -17.86 4.70 12.17
CA ALA A 280 -18.35 5.75 11.31
C ALA A 280 -17.65 7.07 11.57
N HIS A 281 -17.51 7.89 10.52
CA HIS A 281 -17.13 9.29 10.61
C HIS A 281 -17.74 10.08 9.45
N GLY A 282 -18.59 11.04 9.75
CA GLY A 282 -19.35 11.76 8.72
C GLY A 282 -20.21 10.80 7.87
N SER A 283 -20.02 10.81 6.56
CA SER A 283 -20.70 9.88 5.65
C SER A 283 -20.07 8.49 5.61
N LEU A 284 -18.84 8.33 6.08
CA LEU A 284 -18.14 7.06 6.13
C LEU A 284 -18.83 6.09 7.11
N GLN A 285 -19.21 4.92 6.62
CA GLN A 285 -19.68 3.79 7.42
C GLN A 285 -18.87 2.56 7.02
N VAL A 286 -18.28 1.88 7.98
CA VAL A 286 -17.49 0.67 7.73
C VAL A 286 -17.97 -0.45 8.65
N LEU A 287 -18.19 -1.63 8.06
CA LEU A 287 -18.47 -2.87 8.75
C LEU A 287 -17.34 -3.86 8.48
N LEU A 288 -16.80 -4.47 9.52
CA LEU A 288 -15.83 -5.55 9.45
C LEU A 288 -16.40 -6.81 10.08
N ASN A 289 -16.65 -7.84 9.27
CA ASN A 289 -17.16 -9.13 9.72
C ASN A 289 -16.14 -10.23 9.42
N GLN A 290 -15.36 -10.60 10.41
CA GLN A 290 -14.32 -11.61 10.26
C GLN A 290 -14.88 -12.99 9.95
N ALA A 291 -16.06 -13.35 10.49
CA ALA A 291 -16.67 -14.66 10.26
C ALA A 291 -17.12 -14.86 8.81
N GLU A 292 -17.50 -13.78 8.14
CA GLU A 292 -17.91 -13.78 6.73
C GLU A 292 -16.80 -13.33 5.79
N ASP A 293 -15.60 -13.06 6.31
CA ASP A 293 -14.48 -12.45 5.58
C ASP A 293 -14.90 -11.20 4.79
N LEU A 294 -15.66 -10.32 5.42
CA LEU A 294 -16.27 -9.15 4.80
C LEU A 294 -15.74 -7.85 5.39
N ALA A 295 -15.14 -7.03 4.53
CA ALA A 295 -14.99 -5.61 4.74
C ALA A 295 -15.99 -4.88 3.83
N LEU A 296 -16.82 -4.01 4.41
CA LEU A 296 -17.85 -3.26 3.70
C LEU A 296 -17.72 -1.78 4.01
N LEU A 297 -17.82 -0.95 2.98
CA LEU A 297 -17.84 0.51 3.07
C LEU A 297 -19.11 1.04 2.41
N ASP A 298 -19.81 1.92 3.12
CA ASP A 298 -20.84 2.81 2.60
C ASP A 298 -20.44 4.26 2.92
N SER A 299 -20.17 5.05 1.90
CA SER A 299 -19.66 6.42 2.04
C SER A 299 -20.43 7.40 1.16
N GLY A 300 -21.74 7.30 1.18
CA GLY A 300 -22.65 8.17 0.46
C GLY A 300 -22.74 7.89 -1.03
N ASP A 301 -21.71 8.16 -1.80
CA ASP A 301 -21.62 7.87 -3.25
C ASP A 301 -20.85 6.58 -3.56
N LYS A 302 -20.19 5.96 -2.57
CA LYS A 302 -19.37 4.75 -2.72
C LYS A 302 -19.94 3.60 -1.91
N PHE A 303 -20.02 2.44 -2.54
CA PHE A 303 -20.42 1.19 -1.90
C PHE A 303 -19.45 0.07 -2.29
N TYR A 304 -18.55 -0.29 -1.36
CA TYR A 304 -17.50 -1.28 -1.61
C TYR A 304 -17.63 -2.47 -0.68
N HIS A 305 -17.43 -3.68 -1.20
CA HIS A 305 -17.50 -4.91 -0.40
C HIS A 305 -16.49 -5.95 -0.87
N SER A 306 -15.72 -6.50 0.05
CA SER A 306 -14.66 -7.48 -0.24
C SER A 306 -15.17 -8.90 -0.44
N ASN A 307 -16.40 -9.18 -0.09
CA ASN A 307 -17.10 -10.46 -0.24
C ASN A 307 -18.61 -10.21 -0.38
N SER A 308 -19.39 -11.25 -0.67
CA SER A 308 -20.87 -11.15 -0.76
C SER A 308 -21.47 -10.57 0.51
N THR A 309 -22.50 -9.73 0.36
CA THR A 309 -23.21 -9.09 1.47
C THR A 309 -24.70 -8.94 1.17
N THR A 310 -25.52 -9.04 2.21
CA THR A 310 -26.96 -8.68 2.17
C THR A 310 -27.23 -7.26 2.67
N THR A 311 -26.20 -6.59 3.18
CA THR A 311 -26.29 -5.20 3.67
C THR A 311 -26.47 -4.25 2.50
N ALA A 312 -27.58 -3.50 2.49
CA ALA A 312 -27.81 -2.46 1.49
C ALA A 312 -27.12 -1.14 1.88
N PRO A 313 -26.69 -0.32 0.90
CA PRO A 313 -26.25 1.03 1.19
C PRO A 313 -27.39 1.88 1.76
N LYS A 314 -27.08 2.80 2.67
CA LYS A 314 -28.09 3.67 3.31
C LYS A 314 -28.81 4.60 2.32
N GLN A 315 -28.13 4.98 1.26
CA GLN A 315 -28.64 5.89 0.23
C GLN A 315 -28.43 5.31 -1.19
N PRO A 316 -29.14 4.23 -1.59
CA PRO A 316 -28.88 3.53 -2.85
C PRO A 316 -28.93 4.43 -4.09
N LYS A 317 -29.79 5.46 -4.07
CA LYS A 317 -29.94 6.40 -5.18
C LYS A 317 -28.76 7.37 -5.36
N ARG A 318 -27.85 7.45 -4.39
CA ARG A 318 -26.66 8.31 -4.44
C ARG A 318 -25.39 7.54 -4.81
N VAL A 319 -25.47 6.22 -4.83
CA VAL A 319 -24.31 5.39 -5.16
C VAL A 319 -23.90 5.64 -6.61
N ALA A 320 -22.69 6.10 -6.79
CA ALA A 320 -22.05 6.37 -8.08
C ALA A 320 -20.82 5.47 -8.32
N HIS A 321 -20.31 4.83 -7.28
CA HIS A 321 -19.12 3.98 -7.34
C HIS A 321 -19.34 2.69 -6.55
N ILE A 322 -19.25 1.56 -7.23
CA ILE A 322 -19.33 0.23 -6.63
C ILE A 322 -18.05 -0.52 -6.93
N ALA A 323 -17.44 -1.13 -5.92
CA ALA A 323 -16.37 -2.08 -6.09
C ALA A 323 -16.65 -3.32 -5.23
N GLY A 324 -16.62 -4.50 -5.84
CA GLY A 324 -17.05 -5.68 -5.11
C GLY A 324 -16.47 -6.99 -5.58
N VAL A 325 -16.60 -7.98 -4.71
CA VAL A 325 -16.42 -9.41 -4.99
C VAL A 325 -17.72 -10.11 -4.56
N GLY A 326 -18.27 -10.95 -5.43
CA GLY A 326 -19.55 -11.64 -5.15
C GLY A 326 -20.76 -10.71 -5.22
N SER A 327 -21.84 -11.06 -4.52
CA SER A 327 -23.15 -10.40 -4.63
C SER A 327 -23.41 -9.37 -3.53
N SER A 328 -24.20 -8.36 -3.89
CA SER A 328 -24.75 -7.37 -2.96
C SER A 328 -26.21 -7.06 -3.36
N PRO A 329 -26.96 -6.26 -2.57
CA PRO A 329 -28.28 -5.82 -2.96
C PRO A 329 -28.34 -5.03 -4.28
N LEU A 330 -27.23 -4.38 -4.68
CA LEU A 330 -27.15 -3.60 -5.92
C LEU A 330 -26.65 -4.42 -7.12
N VAL A 331 -25.86 -5.47 -6.88
CA VAL A 331 -25.24 -6.28 -7.93
C VAL A 331 -25.30 -7.75 -7.54
N GLN A 332 -26.00 -8.57 -8.34
CA GLN A 332 -26.03 -10.02 -8.18
C GLN A 332 -24.97 -10.63 -9.12
N TYR A 333 -23.92 -11.19 -8.54
CA TYR A 333 -22.79 -11.74 -9.27
C TYR A 333 -22.16 -12.93 -8.54
N GLN A 334 -22.05 -14.07 -9.21
CA GLN A 334 -21.54 -15.31 -8.61
C GLN A 334 -20.06 -15.58 -8.95
N GLY A 335 -19.38 -14.62 -9.57
CA GLY A 335 -17.94 -14.72 -9.83
C GLY A 335 -17.10 -14.45 -8.58
N SER A 336 -15.88 -14.97 -8.56
CA SER A 336 -14.89 -14.71 -7.52
C SER A 336 -13.90 -13.59 -7.87
N GLY A 337 -13.91 -13.12 -9.12
CA GLY A 337 -13.16 -11.94 -9.54
C GLY A 337 -13.77 -10.63 -9.02
N ALA A 338 -12.95 -9.59 -8.95
CA ALA A 338 -13.44 -8.26 -8.62
C ALA A 338 -14.26 -7.67 -9.77
N TYR A 339 -15.16 -6.74 -9.43
CA TYR A 339 -15.80 -5.86 -10.41
C TYR A 339 -15.85 -4.42 -9.89
N PHE A 340 -15.89 -3.50 -10.85
CA PHE A 340 -16.05 -2.07 -10.59
C PHE A 340 -17.18 -1.54 -11.47
N LEU A 341 -18.00 -0.67 -10.91
CA LEU A 341 -19.09 -0.03 -11.61
C LEU A 341 -19.10 1.45 -11.22
N ASP A 342 -18.70 2.29 -12.16
CA ASP A 342 -18.48 3.72 -11.94
C ASP A 342 -19.38 4.57 -12.83
N GLN A 343 -20.09 5.52 -12.24
CA GLN A 343 -20.85 6.52 -12.95
C GLN A 343 -19.90 7.60 -13.50
N ILE A 344 -19.70 7.59 -14.80
CA ILE A 344 -18.82 8.56 -15.50
C ILE A 344 -19.54 9.89 -15.74
N SER A 345 -20.85 9.81 -16.00
CA SER A 345 -21.76 10.95 -16.09
C SER A 345 -23.18 10.50 -15.71
N PRO A 346 -24.17 11.40 -15.55
CA PRO A 346 -25.51 11.02 -15.12
C PRO A 346 -26.13 9.84 -15.87
N ASP A 347 -25.85 9.68 -17.16
CA ASP A 347 -26.43 8.66 -18.02
C ASP A 347 -25.40 7.64 -18.53
N LEU A 348 -24.16 7.66 -18.00
CA LEU A 348 -23.09 6.79 -18.47
C LEU A 348 -22.41 6.08 -17.29
N TRP A 349 -22.42 4.75 -17.33
CA TRP A 349 -21.72 3.90 -16.39
C TRP A 349 -20.62 3.10 -17.09
N GLN A 350 -19.50 2.91 -16.41
CA GLN A 350 -18.43 2.01 -16.82
C GLN A 350 -18.46 0.77 -15.92
N LEU A 351 -18.53 -0.41 -16.52
CA LEU A 351 -18.41 -1.69 -15.85
C LEU A 351 -17.10 -2.35 -16.22
N GLU A 352 -16.30 -2.70 -15.21
CA GLU A 352 -15.11 -3.55 -15.35
C GLU A 352 -15.33 -4.84 -14.56
N VAL A 353 -15.05 -5.98 -15.17
CA VAL A 353 -15.18 -7.31 -14.54
C VAL A 353 -13.88 -8.08 -14.77
N TYR A 354 -13.31 -8.55 -13.68
CA TYR A 354 -12.08 -9.32 -13.68
C TYR A 354 -12.37 -10.83 -13.68
N PRO A 355 -11.44 -11.66 -14.18
CA PRO A 355 -11.58 -13.11 -14.17
C PRO A 355 -11.78 -13.66 -12.77
N ASP A 356 -12.46 -14.81 -12.68
CA ASP A 356 -12.50 -15.59 -11.46
C ASP A 356 -11.10 -16.09 -11.08
N VAL A 357 -10.84 -16.24 -9.79
CA VAL A 357 -9.61 -16.81 -9.27
C VAL A 357 -9.87 -18.15 -8.61
N LEU A 358 -9.04 -19.14 -8.91
CA LEU A 358 -9.04 -20.45 -8.27
C LEU A 358 -7.75 -20.61 -7.49
N THR A 359 -7.84 -20.74 -6.17
CA THR A 359 -6.72 -21.08 -5.30
C THR A 359 -6.40 -22.56 -5.47
N LEU A 360 -5.17 -22.88 -5.83
CA LEU A 360 -4.69 -24.25 -6.08
C LEU A 360 -3.93 -24.80 -4.89
N GLN A 361 -3.17 -23.95 -4.20
CA GLN A 361 -2.31 -24.30 -3.08
C GLN A 361 -2.25 -23.15 -2.08
N ASP A 362 -1.77 -23.43 -0.87
CA ASP A 362 -1.49 -22.39 0.12
C ASP A 362 -0.47 -21.37 -0.43
N PRO A 363 -0.83 -20.08 -0.56
CA PRO A 363 0.07 -19.07 -1.11
C PRO A 363 1.25 -18.75 -0.19
N PHE A 364 1.15 -19.03 1.11
CA PHE A 364 2.13 -18.69 2.13
C PHE A 364 3.19 -19.78 2.36
N GLN A 365 3.40 -20.68 1.38
CA GLN A 365 4.52 -21.63 1.35
C GLN A 365 5.80 -20.96 0.83
N ASN A 366 6.94 -21.68 0.86
CA ASN A 366 8.20 -21.16 0.33
C ASN A 366 8.06 -20.71 -1.12
N SER A 367 8.56 -19.52 -1.43
CA SER A 367 8.49 -18.92 -2.76
C SER A 367 9.15 -19.78 -3.83
N SER A 368 8.48 -19.95 -4.96
CA SER A 368 9.04 -20.65 -6.11
C SER A 368 8.24 -20.35 -7.37
N LEU A 369 8.90 -19.92 -8.44
CA LEU A 369 8.28 -19.75 -9.75
C LEU A 369 7.85 -21.08 -10.41
N LYS A 370 8.29 -22.24 -9.85
CA LYS A 370 7.86 -23.56 -10.28
C LYS A 370 6.55 -24.01 -9.63
N ARG A 371 6.03 -23.25 -8.67
CA ARG A 371 4.79 -23.53 -7.96
C ARG A 371 3.73 -22.52 -8.39
N GLN A 372 2.54 -23.01 -8.72
CA GLN A 372 1.38 -22.17 -8.99
C GLN A 372 0.43 -22.23 -7.80
N VAL A 373 0.20 -21.13 -7.14
CA VAL A 373 -0.70 -21.03 -5.97
C VAL A 373 -2.13 -20.66 -6.36
N ALA A 374 -2.30 -19.96 -7.49
CA ALA A 374 -3.60 -19.59 -8.00
C ALA A 374 -3.62 -19.55 -9.52
N THR A 375 -4.79 -19.68 -10.12
CA THR A 375 -5.01 -19.54 -11.56
C THR A 375 -6.24 -18.70 -11.83
N LEU A 376 -6.26 -18.03 -12.99
CA LEU A 376 -7.40 -17.26 -13.44
C LEU A 376 -8.30 -18.12 -14.33
N TYR A 377 -9.60 -17.93 -14.18
CA TYR A 377 -10.64 -18.61 -14.93
C TYR A 377 -11.70 -17.60 -15.37
N ALA A 378 -12.02 -17.55 -16.63
CA ALA A 378 -12.96 -16.58 -17.20
C ALA A 378 -14.18 -17.28 -17.82
N PRO A 379 -15.09 -17.87 -17.00
CA PRO A 379 -16.33 -18.46 -17.50
C PRO A 379 -17.32 -17.37 -17.91
N SER A 380 -18.29 -17.74 -18.76
CA SER A 380 -19.44 -16.88 -18.97
C SER A 380 -20.24 -16.74 -17.68
N ARG A 381 -20.50 -15.51 -17.25
CA ARG A 381 -21.25 -15.19 -16.03
C ARG A 381 -22.39 -14.23 -16.34
N THR A 382 -23.48 -14.38 -15.64
CA THR A 382 -24.57 -13.39 -15.62
C THR A 382 -24.37 -12.44 -14.45
N MET A 383 -24.51 -11.15 -14.71
CA MET A 383 -24.51 -10.10 -13.69
C MET A 383 -25.86 -9.37 -13.78
N THR A 384 -26.58 -9.27 -12.66
CA THR A 384 -27.80 -8.45 -12.56
C THR A 384 -27.47 -7.21 -11.75
N ILE A 385 -27.77 -6.04 -12.31
CA ILE A 385 -27.45 -4.74 -11.70
C ILE A 385 -28.77 -4.02 -11.41
N ASP A 386 -29.00 -3.70 -10.14
CA ASP A 386 -30.18 -2.97 -9.65
C ASP A 386 -29.78 -1.56 -9.21
N LEU A 387 -29.70 -0.67 -10.19
CA LEU A 387 -29.40 0.74 -9.97
C LEU A 387 -30.49 1.61 -10.58
N ALA A 388 -31.17 2.39 -9.75
CA ALA A 388 -32.24 3.27 -10.18
C ALA A 388 -31.82 4.25 -11.30
N SER A 389 -30.54 4.64 -11.34
CA SER A 389 -29.96 5.54 -12.34
C SER A 389 -29.73 4.90 -13.71
N LEU A 390 -29.70 3.56 -13.82
CA LEU A 390 -29.60 2.88 -15.12
C LEU A 390 -30.92 2.83 -15.88
N GLY A 391 -32.07 2.93 -15.18
CA GLY A 391 -33.38 2.76 -15.79
C GLY A 391 -33.63 1.32 -16.29
N GLN A 392 -34.71 1.15 -17.08
CA GLN A 392 -35.06 -0.15 -17.66
C GLN A 392 -34.63 -0.29 -19.12
N GLN A 393 -34.24 0.78 -19.77
CA GLN A 393 -33.76 0.80 -21.15
C GLN A 393 -32.35 1.38 -21.18
N PHE A 394 -31.39 0.59 -21.63
CA PHE A 394 -29.99 1.01 -21.74
C PHE A 394 -29.35 0.38 -22.98
N TYR A 395 -28.31 1.06 -23.46
CA TYR A 395 -27.42 0.55 -24.50
C TYR A 395 -26.07 0.22 -23.86
N TRP A 396 -25.43 -0.82 -24.35
CA TRP A 396 -24.08 -1.14 -23.89
C TRP A 396 -23.13 -1.32 -25.08
N ARG A 397 -21.89 -1.00 -24.85
CA ARG A 397 -20.80 -1.29 -25.78
C ARG A 397 -19.62 -1.87 -25.05
N LYS A 398 -18.95 -2.84 -25.66
CA LYS A 398 -17.68 -3.34 -25.14
C LYS A 398 -16.57 -2.37 -25.52
N VAL A 399 -15.76 -1.94 -24.56
CA VAL A 399 -14.55 -1.18 -24.77
C VAL A 399 -13.37 -2.17 -24.66
N ALA A 400 -12.62 -2.38 -25.75
CA ALA A 400 -11.44 -3.22 -25.76
C ALA A 400 -10.25 -2.34 -26.19
N ASP A 401 -9.18 -2.33 -25.43
CA ASP A 401 -7.90 -1.67 -25.74
C ASP A 401 -8.02 -0.22 -26.24
N GLY A 402 -8.93 0.56 -25.65
CA GLY A 402 -9.15 1.97 -26.00
C GLY A 402 -9.81 2.21 -27.36
N LYS A 403 -10.25 1.16 -28.06
CA LYS A 403 -11.03 1.25 -29.31
C LYS A 403 -12.49 0.88 -29.06
N ASN A 404 -13.41 1.67 -29.60
CA ASN A 404 -14.84 1.39 -29.54
C ASN A 404 -15.17 0.06 -30.25
N ALA A 405 -15.72 -0.92 -29.53
CA ALA A 405 -16.33 -2.10 -30.12
C ALA A 405 -17.81 -1.84 -30.44
N ALA A 406 -18.40 -2.63 -31.34
CA ALA A 406 -19.74 -2.42 -31.86
C ALA A 406 -20.82 -2.28 -30.78
N GLU A 407 -21.74 -1.33 -30.97
CA GLU A 407 -22.92 -1.16 -30.12
C GLU A 407 -23.86 -2.36 -30.24
N SER A 408 -24.38 -2.85 -29.13
CA SER A 408 -25.49 -3.80 -29.08
C SER A 408 -26.57 -3.29 -28.14
N SER A 409 -27.82 -3.42 -28.54
CA SER A 409 -28.98 -3.12 -27.68
C SER A 409 -29.30 -4.33 -26.82
N ALA A 410 -29.52 -4.11 -25.51
CA ALA A 410 -30.13 -5.13 -24.66
C ALA A 410 -31.65 -5.13 -24.84
N GLN A 411 -32.22 -6.30 -24.92
CA GLN A 411 -33.66 -6.53 -24.84
C GLN A 411 -34.04 -6.88 -23.40
#